data_920ea066e17d05ea94c8acd90323dd8c
#
_entry.id   920ea066e17d05ea94c8acd90323dd8c
#
_cell.length_a   1.000
_cell.length_b   1.000
_cell.length_c   1.000
_cell.angle_alpha   90.00
_cell.angle_beta   90.00
_cell.angle_gamma   90.00
#
_symmetry.space_group_name_H-M   'P 1'
#
loop_
_entity.id
_entity.type
_entity.pdbx_description
1 polymer ?
#
loop_
_entity_poly.entity_id
_entity_poly.type
_entity_poly.pdbx_seq_one_letter_code
_entity_poly.pdbx_strand_id
1 'polypeptide(L)'
;VTGVQTCALPIFPAGNCAEGRLVDGIDVLIPASLLELVEHLRGEKVLDVLDKEAICAAATSVYDVDFAEVRGQQVVKRALEIAAAGGHNILMVGSPGSGKTMLARRLPTILPPLTEAEALEVTKIYSIAGLLQRQERVMLERPFRSPHHTISSSALIGGGSVPRPGEVTLSHHGVLFLDEIG
;
A
#
# COMPACT_ATOMS: atom_id res chain seq x y z
N VAL A 1 -12.95 -7.25 -28.12
CA VAL A 1 -11.66 -7.49 -27.46
C VAL A 1 -11.73 -8.88 -26.88
N THR A 2 -11.14 -9.84 -27.58
CA THR A 2 -11.09 -11.25 -27.24
C THR A 2 -10.18 -11.42 -26.02
N GLY A 3 -10.79 -11.72 -24.87
CA GLY A 3 -10.06 -12.17 -23.69
C GLY A 3 -9.38 -13.51 -24.01
N VAL A 4 -8.08 -13.51 -24.10
CA VAL A 4 -7.30 -14.74 -24.07
C VAL A 4 -7.41 -15.27 -22.64
N GLN A 5 -8.29 -16.22 -22.42
CA GLN A 5 -8.25 -17.06 -21.22
C GLN A 5 -6.97 -17.89 -21.31
N THR A 6 -5.90 -17.40 -20.71
CA THR A 6 -4.75 -18.24 -20.42
C THR A 6 -5.16 -19.18 -19.28
N CYS A 7 -5.35 -20.46 -19.60
CA CYS A 7 -5.47 -21.53 -18.59
C CYS A 7 -4.12 -21.79 -17.90
N ALA A 8 -3.43 -20.74 -17.48
CA ALA A 8 -2.23 -20.85 -16.67
C ALA A 8 -2.66 -20.86 -15.20
N LEU A 9 -2.62 -22.01 -14.58
CA LEU A 9 -2.69 -22.14 -13.14
C LEU A 9 -1.39 -21.57 -12.56
N PRO A 10 -1.40 -20.42 -11.88
CA PRO A 10 -0.20 -19.90 -11.26
C PRO A 10 0.22 -20.81 -10.12
N ILE A 11 1.49 -21.21 -10.12
CA ILE A 11 2.09 -22.07 -9.12
C ILE A 11 3.10 -21.24 -8.36
N PHE A 12 2.88 -21.11 -7.05
CA PHE A 12 3.75 -20.33 -6.17
C PHE A 12 4.45 -21.21 -5.15
N PRO A 13 5.72 -20.92 -4.79
CA PRO A 13 6.35 -21.56 -3.65
C PRO A 13 5.59 -21.22 -2.37
N ALA A 14 5.67 -22.10 -1.37
CA ALA A 14 4.98 -21.92 -0.09
C ALA A 14 5.25 -20.57 0.60
N GLY A 15 6.43 -19.99 0.38
CA GLY A 15 6.79 -18.66 0.88
C GLY A 15 5.98 -17.50 0.31
N ASN A 16 5.35 -17.68 -0.86
CA ASN A 16 4.58 -16.67 -1.58
C ASN A 16 3.05 -16.90 -1.50
N CYS A 17 2.59 -17.75 -0.58
CA CYS A 17 1.15 -18.00 -0.36
C CYS A 17 0.35 -16.73 -0.14
N ALA A 18 0.94 -15.79 0.57
CA ALA A 18 0.27 -14.53 0.91
C ALA A 18 -0.03 -13.69 -0.31
N GLU A 19 0.93 -13.61 -1.24
CA GLU A 19 0.77 -12.88 -2.51
C GLU A 19 -0.23 -13.59 -3.42
N GLY A 20 -0.24 -14.93 -3.41
CA GLY A 20 -1.20 -15.73 -4.17
C GLY A 20 -2.65 -15.53 -3.73
N ARG A 21 -2.89 -15.22 -2.46
CA ARG A 21 -4.22 -14.90 -1.92
C ARG A 21 -4.79 -13.57 -2.42
N LEU A 22 -3.92 -12.65 -2.87
CA LEU A 22 -4.29 -11.31 -3.30
C LEU A 22 -4.93 -11.27 -4.71
N VAL A 23 -4.85 -12.35 -5.45
CA VAL A 23 -5.29 -12.35 -6.86
C VAL A 23 -6.64 -13.03 -6.97
N ASP A 24 -7.66 -12.27 -7.30
CA ASP A 24 -9.01 -12.78 -7.57
C ASP A 24 -9.14 -13.39 -8.98
N GLY A 25 -10.10 -14.31 -9.12
CA GLY A 25 -10.46 -14.87 -10.42
C GLY A 25 -9.53 -15.96 -10.95
N ILE A 26 -8.50 -16.36 -10.21
CA ILE A 26 -7.59 -17.45 -10.56
C ILE A 26 -7.41 -18.43 -9.40
N ASP A 27 -7.39 -19.72 -9.68
CA ASP A 27 -7.03 -20.74 -8.70
C ASP A 27 -5.51 -20.80 -8.57
N VAL A 28 -5.01 -20.67 -7.34
CA VAL A 28 -3.58 -20.68 -7.03
C VAL A 28 -3.22 -22.00 -6.37
N LEU A 29 -2.20 -22.68 -6.91
CA LEU A 29 -1.66 -23.91 -6.34
C LEU A 29 -0.33 -23.65 -5.63
N ILE A 30 -0.15 -24.26 -4.47
CA ILE A 30 1.04 -24.07 -3.63
C ILE A 30 1.62 -25.44 -3.26
N PRO A 31 2.51 -25.98 -4.11
CA PRO A 31 3.24 -27.20 -3.78
C PRO A 31 4.28 -26.91 -2.68
N ALA A 32 4.44 -27.84 -1.74
CA ALA A 32 5.49 -27.77 -0.73
C ALA A 32 6.88 -28.13 -1.30
N SER A 33 6.92 -28.85 -2.42
CA SER A 33 8.15 -29.26 -3.09
C SER A 33 7.96 -29.41 -4.61
N LEU A 34 9.08 -29.41 -5.35
CA LEU A 34 9.06 -29.67 -6.78
C LEU A 34 8.53 -31.08 -7.10
N LEU A 35 8.79 -32.07 -6.25
CA LEU A 35 8.29 -33.43 -6.43
C LEU A 35 6.76 -33.44 -6.37
N GLU A 36 6.17 -32.80 -5.41
CA GLU A 36 4.72 -32.70 -5.25
C GLU A 36 4.05 -32.02 -6.44
N LEU A 37 4.71 -30.99 -7.02
CA LEU A 37 4.27 -30.38 -8.28
C LEU A 37 4.29 -31.37 -9.43
N VAL A 38 5.35 -32.18 -9.58
CA VAL A 38 5.46 -33.17 -10.65
C VAL A 38 4.40 -34.25 -10.49
N GLU A 39 4.13 -34.71 -9.27
CA GLU A 39 3.06 -35.67 -8.96
C GLU A 39 1.68 -35.13 -9.35
N HIS A 40 1.43 -33.86 -9.03
CA HIS A 40 0.19 -33.17 -9.42
C HIS A 40 0.03 -33.09 -10.94
N LEU A 41 1.07 -32.68 -11.66
CA LEU A 41 1.05 -32.57 -13.12
C LEU A 41 0.91 -33.93 -13.82
N ARG A 42 1.34 -35.01 -13.18
CA ARG A 42 1.14 -36.39 -13.63
C ARG A 42 -0.23 -36.97 -13.26
N GLY A 43 -1.02 -36.26 -12.46
CA GLY A 43 -2.31 -36.73 -11.96
C GLY A 43 -2.22 -37.77 -10.85
N GLU A 44 -1.02 -37.98 -10.28
CA GLU A 44 -0.78 -38.94 -9.20
C GLU A 44 -1.23 -38.37 -7.82
N LYS A 45 -1.19 -37.04 -7.69
CA LYS A 45 -1.62 -36.29 -6.50
C LYS A 45 -2.34 -35.02 -6.90
N VAL A 46 -3.43 -34.68 -6.22
CA VAL A 46 -4.14 -33.42 -6.42
C VAL A 46 -3.68 -32.42 -5.35
N LEU A 47 -3.21 -31.26 -5.78
CA LEU A 47 -2.92 -30.14 -4.87
C LEU A 47 -4.21 -29.40 -4.55
N ASP A 48 -4.36 -28.99 -3.32
CA ASP A 48 -5.47 -28.14 -2.91
C ASP A 48 -5.29 -26.72 -3.47
N VAL A 49 -6.40 -26.13 -3.87
CA VAL A 49 -6.45 -24.73 -4.25
C VAL A 49 -6.30 -23.88 -2.99
N LEU A 50 -5.50 -22.83 -3.07
CA LEU A 50 -5.29 -21.90 -1.96
C LEU A 50 -6.60 -21.25 -1.55
N ASP A 51 -6.97 -21.41 -0.29
CA ASP A 51 -8.15 -20.76 0.27
C ASP A 51 -7.91 -19.24 0.36
N LYS A 52 -8.84 -18.48 -0.22
CA LYS A 52 -8.78 -17.03 -0.30
C LYS A 52 -9.57 -16.44 0.85
N GLU A 53 -8.90 -16.10 1.92
CA GLU A 53 -9.51 -15.27 2.97
C GLU A 53 -9.64 -13.82 2.48
N ALA A 54 -10.78 -13.19 2.74
CA ALA A 54 -10.97 -11.76 2.47
C ALA A 54 -9.95 -10.93 3.25
N ILE A 55 -9.06 -10.25 2.53
CA ILE A 55 -7.89 -9.57 3.09
C ILE A 55 -8.30 -8.38 3.96
N CYS A 56 -9.38 -7.70 3.60
CA CYS A 56 -9.81 -6.47 4.27
C CYS A 56 -10.75 -6.68 5.48
N ALA A 57 -11.25 -7.89 5.71
CA ALA A 57 -12.28 -8.11 6.74
C ALA A 57 -11.75 -8.13 8.18
N ALA A 58 -10.45 -8.23 8.40
CA ALA A 58 -9.87 -8.46 9.72
C ALA A 58 -8.75 -7.51 10.15
N ALA A 59 -8.30 -6.58 9.31
CA ALA A 59 -7.18 -5.72 9.66
C ALA A 59 -7.65 -4.31 9.99
N THR A 60 -7.78 -4.04 11.27
CA THR A 60 -7.74 -2.67 11.78
C THR A 60 -6.35 -2.12 11.49
N SER A 61 -6.26 -1.11 10.63
CA SER A 61 -5.04 -0.33 10.44
C SER A 61 -4.62 0.23 11.80
N VAL A 62 -3.44 -0.15 12.26
CA VAL A 62 -2.89 0.31 13.54
C VAL A 62 -1.89 1.41 13.25
N TYR A 63 -2.38 2.63 13.11
CA TYR A 63 -1.50 3.80 13.06
C TYR A 63 -0.90 4.08 14.44
N ASP A 64 0.39 4.40 14.50
CA ASP A 64 1.06 4.82 15.73
C ASP A 64 0.53 6.16 16.30
N VAL A 65 -0.27 6.90 15.53
CA VAL A 65 -0.84 8.22 15.86
C VAL A 65 -2.31 8.25 15.49
N ASP A 66 -3.08 9.10 16.19
CA ASP A 66 -4.50 9.29 15.92
C ASP A 66 -4.83 10.79 15.80
N PHE A 67 -5.69 11.12 14.83
CA PHE A 67 -6.18 12.48 14.65
C PHE A 67 -6.99 12.98 15.87
N ALA A 68 -7.60 12.08 16.63
CA ALA A 68 -8.32 12.38 17.86
C ALA A 68 -7.41 12.98 18.96
N GLU A 69 -6.10 12.70 18.92
CA GLU A 69 -5.12 13.27 19.87
C GLU A 69 -4.91 14.77 19.68
N VAL A 70 -5.27 15.33 18.53
CA VAL A 70 -5.08 16.76 18.24
C VAL A 70 -6.03 17.58 19.10
N ARG A 71 -5.47 18.39 19.98
CA ARG A 71 -6.25 19.30 20.85
C ARG A 71 -6.34 20.70 20.23
N GLY A 72 -7.51 21.29 20.32
CA GLY A 72 -7.75 22.63 19.76
C GLY A 72 -7.80 22.63 18.23
N GLN A 73 -7.45 23.76 17.63
CA GLN A 73 -7.36 23.99 16.17
C GLN A 73 -8.59 23.53 15.35
N GLN A 74 -9.79 23.80 15.85
CA GLN A 74 -11.06 23.30 15.28
C GLN A 74 -11.23 23.65 13.79
N VAL A 75 -10.81 24.86 13.37
CA VAL A 75 -10.90 25.31 11.97
C VAL A 75 -10.01 24.45 11.07
N VAL A 76 -8.76 24.19 11.51
CA VAL A 76 -7.80 23.37 10.74
C VAL A 76 -8.26 21.91 10.70
N LYS A 77 -8.75 21.38 11.83
CA LYS A 77 -9.33 20.03 11.89
C LYS A 77 -10.46 19.90 10.86
N ARG A 78 -11.38 20.85 10.85
CA ARG A 78 -12.51 20.82 9.91
C ARG A 78 -12.07 20.91 8.46
N ALA A 79 -11.05 21.72 8.16
CA ALA A 79 -10.47 21.80 6.82
C ALA A 79 -9.83 20.47 6.39
N LEU A 80 -9.11 19.81 7.30
CA LEU A 80 -8.50 18.50 7.03
C LEU A 80 -9.54 17.39 6.85
N GLU A 81 -10.63 17.38 7.64
CA GLU A 81 -11.75 16.45 7.44
C GLU A 81 -12.39 16.61 6.05
N ILE A 82 -12.62 17.86 5.63
CA ILE A 82 -13.18 18.14 4.30
C ILE A 82 -12.21 17.69 3.20
N ALA A 83 -10.91 17.97 3.36
CA ALA A 83 -9.89 17.55 2.41
C ALA A 83 -9.80 16.02 2.32
N ALA A 84 -9.84 15.34 3.46
CA ALA A 84 -9.83 13.88 3.53
C ALA A 84 -11.08 13.26 2.87
N ALA A 85 -12.25 13.79 3.16
CA ALA A 85 -13.51 13.29 2.60
C ALA A 85 -13.64 13.51 1.09
N GLY A 86 -13.07 14.61 0.58
CA GLY A 86 -13.16 14.99 -0.84
C GLY A 86 -11.92 14.62 -1.68
N GLY A 87 -10.89 14.03 -1.07
CA GLY A 87 -9.62 13.76 -1.77
C GLY A 87 -8.92 15.04 -2.26
N HIS A 88 -9.07 16.16 -1.52
CA HIS A 88 -8.55 17.45 -1.94
C HIS A 88 -7.10 17.68 -1.48
N ASN A 89 -6.34 18.37 -2.33
CA ASN A 89 -5.08 18.95 -1.91
C ASN A 89 -5.32 20.08 -0.90
N ILE A 90 -4.42 20.20 0.09
CA ILE A 90 -4.52 21.24 1.11
C ILE A 90 -3.19 21.98 1.26
N LEU A 91 -3.26 23.30 1.35
CA LEU A 91 -2.13 24.15 1.68
C LEU A 91 -2.24 24.63 3.12
N MET A 92 -1.24 24.34 3.93
CA MET A 92 -1.16 24.81 5.31
C MET A 92 -0.14 25.94 5.43
N VAL A 93 -0.60 27.12 5.81
CA VAL A 93 0.25 28.29 6.05
C VAL A 93 0.25 28.60 7.55
N GLY A 94 1.45 28.82 8.10
CA GLY A 94 1.59 29.16 9.52
C GLY A 94 3.06 29.24 9.95
N SER A 95 3.30 29.83 11.10
CA SER A 95 4.63 29.95 11.70
C SER A 95 5.30 28.60 11.94
N PRO A 96 6.62 28.53 12.02
CA PRO A 96 7.32 27.35 12.53
C PRO A 96 6.78 26.94 13.91
N GLY A 97 6.64 25.64 14.14
CA GLY A 97 6.09 25.11 15.40
C GLY A 97 4.56 25.17 15.54
N SER A 98 3.81 25.65 14.54
CA SER A 98 2.34 25.69 14.59
C SER A 98 1.65 24.32 14.48
N GLY A 99 2.41 23.23 14.37
CA GLY A 99 1.88 21.87 14.34
C GLY A 99 1.50 21.33 12.95
N LYS A 100 1.90 22.00 11.85
CA LYS A 100 1.58 21.56 10.48
C LYS A 100 1.98 20.11 10.22
N THR A 101 3.22 19.76 10.50
CA THR A 101 3.74 18.39 10.30
C THR A 101 3.05 17.36 11.20
N MET A 102 2.71 17.75 12.43
CA MET A 102 1.99 16.91 13.38
C MET A 102 0.58 16.58 12.87
N LEU A 103 -0.11 17.57 12.31
CA LEU A 103 -1.44 17.41 11.71
C LEU A 103 -1.37 16.57 10.43
N ALA A 104 -0.39 16.85 9.56
CA ALA A 104 -0.22 16.11 8.32
C ALA A 104 0.03 14.61 8.57
N ARG A 105 0.84 14.25 9.57
CA ARG A 105 1.09 12.84 9.94
C ARG A 105 -0.15 12.09 10.40
N ARG A 106 -1.15 12.81 10.92
CA ARG A 106 -2.40 12.22 11.39
C ARG A 106 -3.49 12.17 10.31
N LEU A 107 -3.26 12.81 9.16
CA LEU A 107 -4.22 12.82 8.06
C LEU A 107 -4.59 11.41 7.55
N PRO A 108 -3.65 10.45 7.41
CA PRO A 108 -4.00 9.07 7.02
C PRO A 108 -5.04 8.41 7.92
N THR A 109 -5.09 8.75 9.21
CA THR A 109 -6.01 8.12 10.17
C THR A 109 -7.48 8.52 9.98
N ILE A 110 -7.75 9.60 9.26
CA ILE A 110 -9.11 10.06 8.92
C ILE A 110 -9.49 9.85 7.45
N LEU A 111 -8.55 9.33 6.64
CA LEU A 111 -8.86 8.91 5.27
C LEU A 111 -9.70 7.61 5.30
N PRO A 112 -10.57 7.39 4.30
CA PRO A 112 -11.24 6.11 4.15
C PRO A 112 -10.20 4.96 4.10
N PRO A 113 -10.51 3.76 4.60
CA PRO A 113 -9.60 2.62 4.47
C PRO A 113 -9.30 2.33 3.01
N LEU A 114 -8.16 1.70 2.74
CA LEU A 114 -7.84 1.23 1.39
C LEU A 114 -8.85 0.18 0.96
N THR A 115 -9.32 0.26 -0.28
CA THR A 115 -10.00 -0.87 -0.92
C THR A 115 -8.98 -1.98 -1.21
N GLU A 116 -9.44 -3.21 -1.46
CA GLU A 116 -8.53 -4.33 -1.80
C GLU A 116 -7.68 -4.01 -3.03
N ALA A 117 -8.25 -3.39 -4.04
CA ALA A 117 -7.52 -2.98 -5.25
C ALA A 117 -6.45 -1.94 -4.94
N GLU A 118 -6.77 -0.89 -4.15
CA GLU A 118 -5.81 0.12 -3.72
C GLU A 118 -4.69 -0.48 -2.85
N ALA A 119 -5.03 -1.36 -1.90
CA ALA A 119 -4.07 -2.06 -1.06
C ALA A 119 -3.08 -2.90 -1.88
N LEU A 120 -3.58 -3.57 -2.93
CA LEU A 120 -2.77 -4.34 -3.84
C LEU A 120 -1.80 -3.46 -4.64
N GLU A 121 -2.27 -2.31 -5.14
CA GLU A 121 -1.43 -1.35 -5.87
C GLU A 121 -0.31 -0.80 -4.99
N VAL A 122 -0.63 -0.37 -3.77
CA VAL A 122 0.37 0.10 -2.81
C VAL A 122 1.36 -1.01 -2.48
N THR A 123 0.89 -2.22 -2.22
CA THR A 123 1.74 -3.38 -1.92
C THR A 123 2.74 -3.66 -3.05
N LYS A 124 2.29 -3.64 -4.31
CA LYS A 124 3.17 -3.81 -5.48
C LYS A 124 4.28 -2.76 -5.53
N ILE A 125 3.93 -1.49 -5.30
CA ILE A 125 4.89 -0.38 -5.29
C ILE A 125 5.94 -0.60 -4.20
N TYR A 126 5.53 -0.92 -2.98
CA TYR A 126 6.43 -1.14 -1.85
C TYR A 126 7.28 -2.40 -2.00
N SER A 127 6.73 -3.46 -2.61
CA SER A 127 7.46 -4.68 -2.94
C SER A 127 8.57 -4.41 -3.96
N ILE A 128 8.28 -3.69 -5.04
CA ILE A 128 9.27 -3.30 -6.06
C ILE A 128 10.34 -2.38 -5.48
N ALA A 129 9.96 -1.49 -4.56
CA ALA A 129 10.89 -0.62 -3.86
C ALA A 129 11.79 -1.36 -2.85
N GLY A 130 11.44 -2.61 -2.50
CA GLY A 130 12.14 -3.38 -1.46
C GLY A 130 11.85 -2.86 -0.04
N LEU A 131 10.76 -2.13 0.14
CA LEU A 131 10.36 -1.50 1.40
C LEU A 131 9.30 -2.30 2.16
N LEU A 132 8.77 -3.37 1.57
CA LEU A 132 7.82 -4.26 2.25
C LEU A 132 8.54 -5.02 3.36
N GLN A 133 8.06 -4.91 4.59
CA GLN A 133 8.64 -5.65 5.71
C GLN A 133 8.32 -7.14 5.55
N ARG A 134 9.24 -8.01 5.95
CA ARG A 134 9.08 -9.49 5.80
C ARG A 134 7.83 -10.06 6.49
N GLN A 135 7.25 -9.34 7.42
CA GLN A 135 6.03 -9.72 8.15
C GLN A 135 4.77 -9.07 7.56
N GLU A 136 4.91 -7.99 6.81
CA GLU A 136 3.80 -7.32 6.14
C GLU A 136 3.52 -8.00 4.81
N ARG A 137 2.41 -8.70 4.75
CA ARG A 137 1.98 -9.40 3.53
C ARG A 137 1.25 -8.47 2.57
N VAL A 138 0.57 -7.46 3.10
CA VAL A 138 -0.23 -6.48 2.36
C VAL A 138 -0.17 -5.16 3.10
N MET A 139 -0.01 -4.08 2.36
CA MET A 139 -0.11 -2.72 2.89
C MET A 139 -1.60 -2.37 3.06
N LEU A 140 -2.07 -2.33 4.28
CA LEU A 140 -3.45 -1.98 4.62
C LEU A 140 -3.58 -0.54 5.08
N GLU A 141 -2.46 0.09 5.41
CA GLU A 141 -2.39 1.49 5.82
C GLU A 141 -2.09 2.40 4.63
N ARG A 142 -2.73 3.57 4.60
CA ARG A 142 -2.41 4.59 3.61
C ARG A 142 -1.02 5.15 3.87
N PRO A 143 -0.11 5.13 2.89
CA PRO A 143 1.26 5.61 3.07
C PRO A 143 1.29 7.09 3.46
N PHE A 144 2.18 7.45 4.37
CA PHE A 144 2.55 8.84 4.63
C PHE A 144 4.00 9.06 4.26
N ARG A 145 4.25 9.96 3.32
CA ARG A 145 5.59 10.33 2.89
C ARG A 145 5.86 11.81 3.17
N SER A 146 6.99 12.08 3.79
CA SER A 146 7.40 13.44 4.14
C SER A 146 8.88 13.61 3.78
N PRO A 147 9.20 13.78 2.50
CA PRO A 147 10.58 14.00 2.07
C PRO A 147 11.13 15.30 2.62
N HIS A 148 12.43 15.34 2.86
CA HIS A 148 13.11 16.56 3.25
C HIS A 148 13.07 17.59 2.10
N HIS A 149 12.98 18.88 2.40
CA HIS A 149 12.92 19.96 1.40
C HIS A 149 14.13 19.99 0.44
N THR A 150 15.27 19.40 0.82
CA THR A 150 16.47 19.29 -0.03
C THR A 150 16.47 18.04 -0.93
N ILE A 151 15.36 17.32 -1.02
CA ILE A 151 15.30 16.11 -1.84
C ILE A 151 15.54 16.44 -3.31
N SER A 152 16.31 15.60 -4.01
CA SER A 152 16.52 15.77 -5.44
C SER A 152 15.25 15.47 -6.24
N SER A 153 15.09 16.07 -7.41
CA SER A 153 13.96 15.82 -8.29
C SER A 153 13.85 14.33 -8.67
N SER A 154 14.98 13.64 -8.85
CA SER A 154 15.01 12.22 -9.14
C SER A 154 14.57 11.34 -7.95
N ALA A 155 14.85 11.76 -6.73
CA ALA A 155 14.38 11.04 -5.55
C ALA A 155 12.88 11.32 -5.27
N LEU A 156 12.40 12.52 -5.63
CA LEU A 156 10.99 12.89 -5.48
C LEU A 156 10.12 12.16 -6.51
N ILE A 157 10.47 12.20 -7.79
CA ILE A 157 9.66 11.67 -8.89
C ILE A 157 9.98 10.19 -9.15
N GLY A 158 11.21 9.81 -8.93
CA GLY A 158 11.74 8.49 -9.29
C GLY A 158 12.61 8.55 -10.55
N GLY A 159 13.23 7.43 -10.91
CA GLY A 159 14.11 7.31 -12.07
C GLY A 159 15.53 6.88 -11.68
N GLY A 160 16.50 7.32 -12.46
CA GLY A 160 17.92 6.97 -12.33
C GLY A 160 18.34 5.90 -13.34
N SER A 161 19.63 5.51 -13.31
CA SER A 161 20.20 4.46 -14.19
C SER A 161 19.55 3.09 -13.95
N VAL A 162 19.16 2.81 -12.72
CA VAL A 162 18.25 1.72 -12.33
C VAL A 162 16.98 2.38 -11.84
N PRO A 163 15.87 2.32 -12.60
CA PRO A 163 14.63 2.98 -12.23
C PRO A 163 14.13 2.51 -10.86
N ARG A 164 13.90 3.47 -9.96
CA ARG A 164 13.30 3.22 -8.64
C ARG A 164 12.11 4.16 -8.44
N PRO A 165 11.07 3.72 -7.74
CA PRO A 165 9.96 4.59 -7.39
C PRO A 165 10.44 5.73 -6.49
N GLY A 166 9.99 6.95 -6.78
CA GLY A 166 10.24 8.14 -5.95
C GLY A 166 9.16 8.32 -4.87
N GLU A 167 9.32 9.36 -4.05
CA GLU A 167 8.39 9.67 -2.96
C GLU A 167 6.95 9.89 -3.44
N VAL A 168 6.76 10.48 -4.63
CA VAL A 168 5.44 10.64 -5.26
C VAL A 168 4.78 9.28 -5.50
N THR A 169 5.54 8.32 -6.04
CA THR A 169 5.03 6.96 -6.28
C THR A 169 4.79 6.22 -4.97
N LEU A 170 5.69 6.38 -3.98
CA LEU A 170 5.56 5.76 -2.66
C LEU A 170 4.42 6.32 -1.82
N SER A 171 3.89 7.51 -2.16
CA SER A 171 2.71 8.10 -1.51
C SER A 171 1.39 7.75 -2.21
N HIS A 172 1.41 6.83 -3.16
CA HIS A 172 0.22 6.41 -3.92
C HIS A 172 -0.91 5.95 -2.99
N HIS A 173 -2.13 6.41 -3.23
CA HIS A 173 -3.30 6.21 -2.36
C HIS A 173 -3.12 6.68 -0.90
N GLY A 174 -2.09 7.49 -0.64
CA GLY A 174 -1.74 8.01 0.68
C GLY A 174 -1.59 9.53 0.70
N VAL A 175 -0.68 9.99 1.53
CA VAL A 175 -0.41 11.41 1.74
C VAL A 175 1.06 11.72 1.44
N LEU A 176 1.29 12.66 0.53
CA LEU A 176 2.59 13.28 0.32
C LEU A 176 2.59 14.66 1.00
N PHE A 177 3.35 14.78 2.05
CA PHE A 177 3.54 16.04 2.76
C PHE A 177 4.84 16.70 2.31
N LEU A 178 4.72 17.85 1.67
CA LEU A 178 5.86 18.65 1.24
C LEU A 178 5.96 19.87 2.18
N ASP A 179 7.02 19.91 2.98
CA ASP A 179 7.29 21.04 3.88
C ASP A 179 8.19 22.05 3.17
N GLU A 180 8.01 23.35 3.51
CA GLU A 180 8.85 24.44 2.99
C GLU A 180 8.92 24.48 1.44
N ILE A 181 7.77 24.41 0.79
CA ILE A 181 7.68 24.64 -0.66
C ILE A 181 7.85 26.13 -0.91
N GLY A 182 9.05 26.55 -1.28
CA GLY A 182 9.42 27.93 -1.62
C GLY A 182 10.16 28.01 -2.93
#